data_2536eb1201244ee7a5baee4c5c473e9d
#
_entry.id   2536eb1201244ee7a5baee4c5c473e9d
#
_cell.length_a   1.000
_cell.length_b   1.000
_cell.length_c   1.000
_cell.angle_alpha   90.00
_cell.angle_beta   90.00
_cell.angle_gamma   90.00
#
_symmetry.space_group_name_H-M   'P 1'
#
loop_
_entity.id
_entity.type
_entity.pdbx_description
1 polymer ?
#
loop_
_entity_poly.entity_id
_entity_poly.type
_entity_poly.pdbx_seq_one_letter_code
_entity_poly.pdbx_strand_id
1 'polypeptide(L)'
;MLAPPTTPSDRQAPPSWCVPAIVVASLAVTALYAGFGTGFVLDDWFTLGEGSVVGPFEAAGAGAARDRPGAYVVYLVVFGGLGAHPGAVLAFQGAVALATGLVLFALVRRFVAAELAAATAIVWVLLPSHTSLEVWASASNIAVALLALLVGLLVLVDAGSDRGWALGGAVLAVGVLCYEAVLPAAVVGAVALPWLRDGAPRWRAAAFGVGGPALATLWILAHWHDDKQAGGLTDLSQVVGGNLGWGIAPDGVLADVLALVALVGIAVAVGRLALERTRRRAGPGEAMVLVGVVVAVLGAVPFAFYFYAPLGAGDRFNVVSAVGAALIWTGIGAMAWRVRRELALAGAALLVVGAGPARWERADRWSRAGADALAILDAIAARWPEPPDHPIVLGPRPVQEQNVAAFLDQSNVRTAVQHLYGVSGVEVVLVFDQAAFDAAPEDQRLDIVELSSLEATDEVEPT
;
A
#
# COMPACT_ATOMS: atom_id res chain seq x y z
N MET A 1 -9.38 31.34 5.55
CA MET A 1 -8.96 31.47 4.14
C MET A 1 -7.46 31.26 4.08
N LEU A 2 -6.98 30.25 3.36
CA LEU A 2 -5.58 30.15 2.95
C LEU A 2 -5.24 31.40 2.13
N ALA A 3 -4.03 31.91 2.24
CA ALA A 3 -3.59 32.99 1.36
C ALA A 3 -3.86 32.55 -0.10
N PRO A 4 -4.36 33.46 -0.97
CA PRO A 4 -4.56 33.08 -2.36
C PRO A 4 -3.23 32.53 -2.89
N PRO A 5 -3.28 31.42 -3.63
CA PRO A 5 -2.07 30.89 -4.25
C PRO A 5 -1.48 32.00 -5.10
N THR A 6 -0.21 32.26 -4.92
CA THR A 6 0.56 33.14 -5.81
C THR A 6 0.26 32.75 -7.25
N THR A 7 0.12 33.74 -8.12
CA THR A 7 -0.15 33.51 -9.54
C THR A 7 0.88 32.50 -10.10
N PRO A 8 0.56 31.71 -11.14
CA PRO A 8 1.50 30.73 -11.71
C PRO A 8 2.87 31.31 -12.06
N SER A 9 2.92 32.62 -12.36
CA SER A 9 4.16 33.37 -12.64
C SER A 9 5.07 33.59 -11.42
N ASP A 10 4.55 33.52 -10.19
CA ASP A 10 5.33 33.78 -8.97
C ASP A 10 5.90 32.50 -8.34
N ARG A 11 5.67 31.32 -8.94
CA ARG A 11 6.21 30.07 -8.43
C ARG A 11 7.68 29.98 -8.81
N GLN A 12 8.54 30.27 -7.87
CA GLN A 12 9.98 30.02 -8.01
C GLN A 12 10.22 28.55 -8.38
N ALA A 13 11.22 28.30 -9.22
CA ALA A 13 11.69 26.96 -9.50
C ALA A 13 12.00 26.27 -8.16
N PRO A 14 11.62 24.98 -7.99
CA PRO A 14 11.95 24.26 -6.76
C PRO A 14 13.48 24.25 -6.57
N PRO A 15 13.95 24.28 -5.31
CA PRO A 15 15.37 24.09 -5.04
C PRO A 15 15.87 22.82 -5.74
N SER A 16 17.06 22.90 -6.33
CA SER A 16 17.61 21.82 -7.18
C SER A 16 17.76 20.48 -6.47
N TRP A 17 17.79 20.46 -5.14
CA TRP A 17 17.93 19.24 -4.32
C TRP A 17 16.60 18.47 -4.13
N CYS A 18 15.42 19.10 -4.29
CA CYS A 18 14.12 18.47 -3.95
C CYS A 18 13.88 17.17 -4.72
N VAL A 19 13.99 17.20 -6.04
CA VAL A 19 13.78 16.01 -6.89
C VAL A 19 14.87 14.97 -6.68
N PRO A 20 16.17 15.30 -6.71
CA PRO A 20 17.24 14.34 -6.39
C PRO A 20 17.06 13.65 -5.02
N ALA A 21 16.66 14.37 -3.99
CA ALA A 21 16.44 13.76 -2.66
C ALA A 21 15.31 12.71 -2.64
N ILE A 22 14.21 12.96 -3.35
CA ILE A 22 13.12 11.99 -3.50
C ILE A 22 13.61 10.76 -4.27
N VAL A 23 14.34 10.95 -5.36
CA VAL A 23 14.92 9.87 -6.17
C VAL A 23 15.86 9.01 -5.33
N VAL A 24 16.79 9.65 -4.58
CA VAL A 24 17.73 8.94 -3.71
C VAL A 24 17.00 8.16 -2.62
N ALA A 25 16.00 8.75 -1.96
CA ALA A 25 15.21 8.05 -0.95
C ALA A 25 14.49 6.82 -1.53
N SER A 26 13.85 6.97 -2.70
CA SER A 26 13.14 5.85 -3.35
C SER A 26 14.11 4.75 -3.80
N LEU A 27 15.24 5.10 -4.38
CA LEU A 27 16.25 4.12 -4.79
C LEU A 27 16.89 3.42 -3.59
N ALA A 28 17.13 4.14 -2.47
CA ALA A 28 17.66 3.54 -1.25
C ALA A 28 16.69 2.51 -0.66
N VAL A 29 15.40 2.79 -0.64
CA VAL A 29 14.37 1.85 -0.20
C VAL A 29 14.29 0.63 -1.12
N THR A 30 14.25 0.82 -2.44
CA THR A 30 14.24 -0.29 -3.40
C THR A 30 15.52 -1.13 -3.29
N ALA A 31 16.69 -0.50 -3.11
CA ALA A 31 17.95 -1.20 -2.92
C ALA A 31 18.00 -1.98 -1.61
N LEU A 32 17.38 -1.48 -0.54
CA LEU A 32 17.24 -2.21 0.71
C LEU A 32 16.51 -3.54 0.48
N TYR A 33 15.35 -3.52 -0.17
CA TYR A 33 14.58 -4.73 -0.46
C TYR A 33 15.34 -5.67 -1.42
N ALA A 34 15.99 -5.12 -2.43
CA ALA A 34 16.84 -5.92 -3.33
C ALA A 34 17.99 -6.62 -2.59
N GLY A 35 18.55 -5.96 -1.57
CA GLY A 35 19.64 -6.51 -0.74
C GLY A 35 19.24 -7.69 0.13
N PHE A 36 17.99 -7.72 0.60
CA PHE A 36 17.44 -8.87 1.32
C PHE A 36 17.09 -10.04 0.39
N GLY A 37 16.91 -9.78 -0.90
CA GLY A 37 16.32 -10.71 -1.84
C GLY A 37 14.80 -10.59 -1.86
N THR A 38 14.21 -11.04 -2.94
CA THR A 38 12.75 -11.03 -3.14
C THR A 38 12.29 -12.39 -3.62
N GLY A 39 11.11 -12.80 -3.20
CA GLY A 39 10.44 -14.02 -3.62
C GLY A 39 8.96 -13.75 -3.87
N PHE A 40 8.28 -14.73 -4.42
CA PHE A 40 6.83 -14.74 -4.51
C PHE A 40 6.26 -15.35 -3.25
N VAL A 41 5.16 -14.76 -2.75
CA VAL A 41 4.51 -15.16 -1.51
C VAL A 41 3.00 -15.05 -1.64
N LEU A 42 2.26 -15.76 -0.81
CA LEU A 42 0.80 -15.61 -0.70
C LEU A 42 0.10 -15.75 -2.07
N ASP A 43 -0.75 -14.78 -2.40
CA ASP A 43 -1.55 -14.76 -3.64
C ASP A 43 -0.73 -14.63 -4.93
N ASP A 44 0.58 -14.33 -4.85
CA ASP A 44 1.45 -14.34 -6.02
C ASP A 44 1.47 -15.72 -6.66
N TRP A 45 1.53 -16.77 -5.84
CA TRP A 45 1.52 -18.16 -6.29
C TRP A 45 0.20 -18.54 -6.96
N PHE A 46 -0.93 -17.98 -6.51
CA PHE A 46 -2.21 -18.19 -7.17
C PHE A 46 -2.14 -17.72 -8.63
N THR A 47 -1.69 -16.48 -8.86
CA THR A 47 -1.64 -15.90 -10.21
C THR A 47 -0.55 -16.55 -11.09
N LEU A 48 0.61 -16.88 -10.51
CA LEU A 48 1.68 -17.57 -11.24
C LEU A 48 1.30 -19.00 -11.62
N GLY A 49 0.70 -19.75 -10.70
CA GLY A 49 0.29 -21.13 -10.93
C GLY A 49 -0.79 -21.24 -11.96
N GLU A 50 -1.85 -20.46 -11.85
CA GLU A 50 -2.90 -20.39 -12.88
C GLU A 50 -2.29 -19.98 -14.24
N GLY A 51 -1.39 -18.97 -14.24
CA GLY A 51 -0.73 -18.50 -15.46
C GLY A 51 0.11 -19.56 -16.16
N SER A 52 0.74 -20.48 -15.41
CA SER A 52 1.54 -21.59 -15.97
C SER A 52 0.68 -22.67 -16.62
N VAL A 53 -0.58 -22.81 -16.18
CA VAL A 53 -1.50 -23.84 -16.67
C VAL A 53 -2.43 -23.33 -17.75
N VAL A 54 -3.09 -22.19 -17.51
CA VAL A 54 -4.13 -21.67 -18.44
C VAL A 54 -3.64 -20.49 -19.29
N GLY A 55 -2.47 -19.96 -18.97
CA GLY A 55 -1.89 -18.80 -19.63
C GLY A 55 -2.16 -17.48 -18.88
N PRO A 56 -1.33 -16.45 -19.13
CA PRO A 56 -1.32 -15.23 -18.34
C PRO A 56 -2.61 -14.40 -18.50
N PHE A 57 -3.30 -14.49 -19.62
CA PHE A 57 -4.55 -13.75 -19.85
C PHE A 57 -5.69 -14.29 -19.00
N GLU A 58 -5.83 -15.61 -18.92
CA GLU A 58 -6.88 -16.25 -18.14
C GLU A 58 -6.58 -16.12 -16.64
N ALA A 59 -5.32 -16.33 -16.22
CA ALA A 59 -4.90 -16.17 -14.84
C ALA A 59 -5.09 -14.75 -14.32
N ALA A 60 -4.76 -13.72 -15.11
CA ALA A 60 -4.98 -12.33 -14.71
C ALA A 60 -6.49 -12.01 -14.57
N GLY A 61 -7.36 -12.74 -15.27
CA GLY A 61 -8.82 -12.61 -15.16
C GLY A 61 -9.44 -13.40 -14.02
N ALA A 62 -8.67 -14.25 -13.34
CA ALA A 62 -9.15 -15.02 -12.20
C ALA A 62 -9.24 -14.17 -10.92
N GLY A 63 -10.02 -14.62 -9.95
CA GLY A 63 -10.09 -14.01 -8.63
C GLY A 63 -10.45 -12.53 -8.63
N ALA A 64 -9.74 -11.73 -7.85
CA ALA A 64 -10.03 -10.31 -7.62
C ALA A 64 -9.91 -9.43 -8.86
N ALA A 65 -9.18 -9.84 -9.90
CA ALA A 65 -9.07 -9.07 -11.14
C ALA A 65 -10.37 -9.06 -11.95
N ARG A 66 -11.25 -10.04 -11.75
CA ARG A 66 -12.55 -10.14 -12.43
C ARG A 66 -13.44 -8.93 -12.17
N ASP A 67 -13.47 -8.45 -10.94
CA ASP A 67 -14.28 -7.29 -10.52
C ASP A 67 -13.56 -5.97 -10.79
N ARG A 68 -12.23 -6.04 -11.00
CA ARG A 68 -11.32 -4.90 -11.10
C ARG A 68 -10.56 -4.94 -12.43
N PRO A 69 -11.16 -4.46 -13.53
CA PRO A 69 -10.51 -4.54 -14.85
C PRO A 69 -9.18 -3.77 -14.92
N GLY A 70 -8.95 -2.77 -14.06
CA GLY A 70 -7.66 -2.12 -13.92
C GLY A 70 -6.60 -3.04 -13.31
N ALA A 71 -6.96 -3.83 -12.29
CA ALA A 71 -6.08 -4.84 -11.71
C ALA A 71 -5.71 -5.91 -12.74
N TYR A 72 -6.65 -6.34 -13.59
CA TYR A 72 -6.38 -7.24 -14.69
C TYR A 72 -5.22 -6.77 -15.58
N VAL A 73 -5.24 -5.50 -16.00
CA VAL A 73 -4.18 -4.92 -16.83
C VAL A 73 -2.83 -4.93 -16.09
N VAL A 74 -2.83 -4.57 -14.80
CA VAL A 74 -1.60 -4.58 -13.99
C VAL A 74 -1.05 -5.99 -13.86
N TYR A 75 -1.91 -6.98 -13.61
CA TYR A 75 -1.50 -8.38 -13.48
C TYR A 75 -0.98 -8.96 -14.80
N LEU A 76 -1.55 -8.56 -15.95
CA LEU A 76 -0.96 -8.91 -17.25
C LEU A 76 0.47 -8.39 -17.41
N VAL A 77 0.76 -7.18 -16.93
CA VAL A 77 2.11 -6.64 -16.98
C VAL A 77 3.02 -7.39 -16.00
N VAL A 78 2.60 -7.54 -14.74
CA VAL A 78 3.42 -8.09 -13.66
C VAL A 78 3.64 -9.59 -13.85
N PHE A 79 2.58 -10.38 -13.96
CA PHE A 79 2.69 -11.84 -14.04
C PHE A 79 2.82 -12.34 -15.48
N GLY A 80 2.18 -11.69 -16.44
CA GLY A 80 2.29 -12.06 -17.85
C GLY A 80 3.54 -11.53 -18.54
N GLY A 81 3.91 -10.27 -18.29
CA GLY A 81 5.04 -9.60 -18.93
C GLY A 81 6.37 -9.80 -18.22
N LEU A 82 6.40 -9.63 -16.88
CA LEU A 82 7.61 -9.83 -16.08
C LEU A 82 7.77 -11.29 -15.63
N GLY A 83 6.66 -12.05 -15.59
CA GLY A 83 6.67 -13.49 -15.29
C GLY A 83 7.20 -13.82 -13.91
N ALA A 84 7.77 -15.01 -13.76
CA ALA A 84 8.35 -15.52 -12.51
C ALA A 84 9.74 -14.92 -12.19
N HIS A 85 9.91 -13.62 -12.40
CA HIS A 85 11.17 -12.89 -12.12
C HIS A 85 10.97 -11.86 -11.00
N PRO A 86 11.13 -12.25 -9.70
CA PRO A 86 10.83 -11.37 -8.57
C PRO A 86 11.64 -10.08 -8.59
N GLY A 87 12.90 -10.10 -9.05
CA GLY A 87 13.71 -8.89 -9.20
C GLY A 87 13.17 -7.90 -10.22
N ALA A 88 12.54 -8.35 -11.32
CA ALA A 88 11.91 -7.49 -12.31
C ALA A 88 10.62 -6.88 -11.73
N VAL A 89 9.86 -7.65 -10.95
CA VAL A 89 8.66 -7.17 -10.24
C VAL A 89 9.05 -6.12 -9.22
N LEU A 90 10.09 -6.35 -8.41
CA LEU A 90 10.60 -5.35 -7.47
C LEU A 90 11.03 -4.05 -8.17
N ALA A 91 11.71 -4.15 -9.31
CA ALA A 91 12.09 -2.98 -10.09
C ALA A 91 10.85 -2.20 -10.60
N PHE A 92 9.81 -2.89 -11.04
CA PHE A 92 8.54 -2.29 -11.44
C PHE A 92 7.89 -1.57 -10.26
N GLN A 93 7.77 -2.23 -9.11
CA GLN A 93 7.17 -1.65 -7.90
C GLN A 93 7.99 -0.44 -7.41
N GLY A 94 9.31 -0.52 -7.41
CA GLY A 94 10.20 0.59 -7.10
C GLY A 94 10.01 1.78 -8.06
N ALA A 95 9.81 1.53 -9.34
CA ALA A 95 9.50 2.57 -10.32
C ALA A 95 8.13 3.22 -10.06
N VAL A 96 7.12 2.44 -9.71
CA VAL A 96 5.78 2.96 -9.33
C VAL A 96 5.88 3.77 -8.04
N ALA A 97 6.62 3.31 -7.03
CA ALA A 97 6.83 4.04 -5.78
C ALA A 97 7.55 5.38 -6.01
N LEU A 98 8.61 5.39 -6.82
CA LEU A 98 9.30 6.61 -7.23
C LEU A 98 8.36 7.58 -7.95
N ALA A 99 7.59 7.10 -8.92
CA ALA A 99 6.61 7.91 -9.65
C ALA A 99 5.57 8.49 -8.70
N THR A 100 5.07 7.69 -7.75
CA THR A 100 4.12 8.11 -6.71
C THR A 100 4.71 9.22 -5.84
N GLY A 101 5.94 9.08 -5.37
CA GLY A 101 6.65 10.11 -4.59
C GLY A 101 6.81 11.42 -5.37
N LEU A 102 7.18 11.35 -6.64
CA LEU A 102 7.34 12.52 -7.51
C LEU A 102 6.00 13.21 -7.80
N VAL A 103 4.94 12.45 -8.04
CA VAL A 103 3.58 13.00 -8.26
C VAL A 103 3.02 13.59 -6.96
N LEU A 104 3.24 12.95 -5.81
CA LEU A 104 2.89 13.51 -4.51
C LEU A 104 3.59 14.85 -4.26
N PHE A 105 4.90 14.93 -4.53
CA PHE A 105 5.64 16.18 -4.51
C PHE A 105 5.00 17.23 -5.43
N ALA A 106 4.72 16.86 -6.69
CA ALA A 106 4.13 17.76 -7.67
C ALA A 106 2.73 18.25 -7.25
N LEU A 107 1.92 17.42 -6.64
CA LEU A 107 0.58 17.76 -6.14
C LEU A 107 0.68 18.69 -4.91
N VAL A 108 1.45 18.30 -3.89
CA VAL A 108 1.54 19.04 -2.62
C VAL A 108 2.18 20.43 -2.82
N ARG A 109 3.16 20.56 -3.72
CA ARG A 109 3.77 21.87 -4.05
C ARG A 109 2.80 22.86 -4.73
N ARG A 110 1.60 22.43 -5.11
CA ARG A 110 0.56 23.36 -5.57
C ARG A 110 -0.03 24.20 -4.43
N PHE A 111 0.17 23.75 -3.19
CA PHE A 111 -0.46 24.33 -2.01
C PHE A 111 0.55 24.84 -0.97
N VAL A 112 1.78 24.30 -0.95
CA VAL A 112 2.83 24.64 0.02
C VAL A 112 4.18 24.88 -0.67
N ALA A 113 5.16 25.36 0.09
CA ALA A 113 6.54 25.55 -0.39
C ALA A 113 7.15 24.21 -0.85
N ALA A 114 8.05 24.29 -1.84
CA ALA A 114 8.64 23.11 -2.46
C ALA A 114 9.39 22.22 -1.48
N GLU A 115 10.03 22.80 -0.46
CA GLU A 115 10.74 22.08 0.59
C GLU A 115 9.81 21.22 1.45
N LEU A 116 8.64 21.76 1.82
CA LEU A 116 7.61 21.01 2.57
C LEU A 116 6.99 19.91 1.71
N ALA A 117 6.77 20.19 0.42
CA ALA A 117 6.28 19.18 -0.51
C ALA A 117 7.29 18.04 -0.70
N ALA A 118 8.58 18.37 -0.82
CA ALA A 118 9.66 17.37 -0.91
C ALA A 118 9.77 16.56 0.38
N ALA A 119 9.71 17.22 1.55
CA ALA A 119 9.68 16.53 2.84
C ALA A 119 8.50 15.56 2.94
N THR A 120 7.30 15.95 2.49
CA THR A 120 6.12 15.06 2.47
C THR A 120 6.36 13.82 1.61
N ALA A 121 6.91 14.00 0.40
CA ALA A 121 7.20 12.88 -0.49
C ALA A 121 8.28 11.95 0.09
N ILE A 122 9.34 12.51 0.68
CA ILE A 122 10.41 11.73 1.33
C ILE A 122 9.87 10.99 2.54
N VAL A 123 9.08 11.64 3.40
CA VAL A 123 8.45 10.98 4.56
C VAL A 123 7.56 9.84 4.07
N TRP A 124 6.72 10.04 3.05
CA TRP A 124 5.90 8.97 2.49
C TRP A 124 6.76 7.80 2.01
N VAL A 125 7.81 8.06 1.23
CA VAL A 125 8.74 7.01 0.75
C VAL A 125 9.39 6.25 1.91
N LEU A 126 9.72 6.92 3.01
CA LEU A 126 10.40 6.31 4.15
C LEU A 126 9.45 5.64 5.14
N LEU A 127 8.14 5.90 5.10
CA LEU A 127 7.18 5.27 6.00
C LEU A 127 7.06 3.76 5.71
N PRO A 128 7.28 2.89 6.69
CA PRO A 128 7.19 1.44 6.49
C PRO A 128 5.75 0.90 6.47
N SER A 129 4.74 1.74 6.70
CA SER A 129 3.34 1.35 6.85
C SER A 129 2.64 0.84 5.56
N HIS A 130 3.36 0.75 4.44
CA HIS A 130 2.86 0.27 3.15
C HIS A 130 3.90 -0.56 2.39
N THR A 131 4.71 -1.30 3.12
CA THR A 131 5.80 -2.16 2.57
C THR A 131 5.30 -3.16 1.55
N SER A 132 4.10 -3.73 1.75
CA SER A 132 3.51 -4.68 0.79
C SER A 132 3.38 -4.10 -0.63
N LEU A 133 3.16 -2.79 -0.78
CA LEU A 133 3.09 -2.14 -2.09
C LEU A 133 4.43 -2.14 -2.84
N GLU A 134 5.52 -2.34 -2.12
CA GLU A 134 6.88 -2.25 -2.65
C GLU A 134 7.51 -3.62 -2.89
N VAL A 135 7.00 -4.69 -2.26
CA VAL A 135 7.61 -6.02 -2.29
C VAL A 135 6.67 -7.16 -2.69
N TRP A 136 5.36 -6.99 -2.58
CA TRP A 136 4.38 -8.03 -2.87
C TRP A 136 3.78 -7.84 -4.27
N ALA A 137 4.04 -8.79 -5.18
CA ALA A 137 3.65 -8.68 -6.59
C ALA A 137 2.14 -8.50 -6.77
N SER A 138 1.32 -9.22 -6.00
CA SER A 138 -0.14 -9.12 -6.04
C SER A 138 -0.68 -7.76 -5.53
N ALA A 139 0.13 -6.97 -4.80
CA ALA A 139 -0.24 -5.62 -4.38
C ALA A 139 0.10 -4.54 -5.43
N SER A 140 0.68 -4.90 -6.56
CA SER A 140 1.05 -3.93 -7.61
C SER A 140 -0.13 -3.14 -8.16
N ASN A 141 -1.33 -3.74 -8.24
CA ASN A 141 -2.54 -3.04 -8.64
C ASN A 141 -2.93 -1.92 -7.65
N ILE A 142 -2.65 -2.12 -6.36
CA ILE A 142 -2.90 -1.14 -5.29
C ILE A 142 -1.91 0.03 -5.41
N ALA A 143 -0.63 -0.27 -5.67
CA ALA A 143 0.39 0.75 -5.89
C ALA A 143 0.05 1.62 -7.13
N VAL A 144 -0.38 1.00 -8.23
CA VAL A 144 -0.84 1.70 -9.44
C VAL A 144 -2.11 2.50 -9.18
N ALA A 145 -3.04 2.00 -8.35
CA ALA A 145 -4.24 2.74 -7.96
C ALA A 145 -3.92 4.04 -7.22
N LEU A 146 -2.95 4.00 -6.27
CA LEU A 146 -2.48 5.21 -5.57
C LEU A 146 -1.82 6.20 -6.54
N LEU A 147 -0.96 5.72 -7.43
CA LEU A 147 -0.35 6.57 -8.45
C LEU A 147 -1.42 7.25 -9.32
N ALA A 148 -2.40 6.48 -9.82
CA ALA A 148 -3.49 7.01 -10.62
C ALA A 148 -4.35 8.02 -9.84
N LEU A 149 -4.64 7.76 -8.55
CA LEU A 149 -5.30 8.72 -7.67
C LEU A 149 -4.55 10.06 -7.66
N LEU A 150 -3.26 10.05 -7.34
CA LEU A 150 -2.46 11.27 -7.24
C LEU A 150 -2.31 11.99 -8.58
N VAL A 151 -2.10 11.27 -9.67
CA VAL A 151 -2.05 11.83 -11.04
C VAL A 151 -3.39 12.47 -11.41
N GLY A 152 -4.51 11.78 -11.18
CA GLY A 152 -5.83 12.30 -11.46
C GLY A 152 -6.13 13.59 -10.69
N LEU A 153 -5.80 13.63 -9.39
CA LEU A 153 -5.92 14.84 -8.55
C LEU A 153 -5.00 15.97 -9.05
N LEU A 154 -3.76 15.66 -9.44
CA LEU A 154 -2.85 16.66 -10.00
C LEU A 154 -3.38 17.24 -11.31
N VAL A 155 -3.88 16.40 -12.22
CA VAL A 155 -4.50 16.83 -13.47
C VAL A 155 -5.72 17.72 -13.19
N LEU A 156 -6.60 17.35 -12.24
CA LEU A 156 -7.75 18.18 -11.86
C LEU A 156 -7.33 19.56 -11.31
N VAL A 157 -6.27 19.60 -10.50
CA VAL A 157 -5.74 20.87 -9.96
C VAL A 157 -5.18 21.75 -11.07
N ASP A 158 -4.50 21.20 -12.04
CA ASP A 158 -3.83 21.96 -13.11
C ASP A 158 -4.76 22.25 -14.30
N ALA A 159 -5.88 21.53 -14.45
CA ALA A 159 -6.79 21.69 -15.57
C ALA A 159 -7.50 23.04 -15.56
N GLY A 160 -7.55 23.66 -16.74
CA GLY A 160 -8.30 24.91 -17.00
C GLY A 160 -9.45 24.74 -18.01
N SER A 161 -9.77 23.50 -18.39
CA SER A 161 -10.78 23.19 -19.41
C SER A 161 -11.58 21.93 -19.09
N ASP A 162 -12.76 21.79 -19.68
CA ASP A 162 -13.62 20.61 -19.53
C ASP A 162 -12.87 19.30 -19.94
N ARG A 163 -12.03 19.37 -20.99
CA ARG A 163 -11.21 18.22 -21.42
C ARG A 163 -10.19 17.81 -20.35
N GLY A 164 -9.54 18.78 -19.73
CA GLY A 164 -8.59 18.52 -18.66
C GLY A 164 -9.28 17.92 -17.43
N TRP A 165 -10.44 18.42 -17.04
CA TRP A 165 -11.23 17.86 -15.94
C TRP A 165 -11.74 16.46 -16.23
N ALA A 166 -12.22 16.21 -17.47
CA ALA A 166 -12.62 14.89 -17.92
C ALA A 166 -11.45 13.89 -17.89
N LEU A 167 -10.25 14.32 -18.32
CA LEU A 167 -9.04 13.51 -18.23
C LEU A 167 -8.69 13.18 -16.78
N GLY A 168 -8.72 14.17 -15.89
CA GLY A 168 -8.50 13.93 -14.44
C GLY A 168 -9.47 12.93 -13.87
N GLY A 169 -10.77 13.07 -14.17
CA GLY A 169 -11.81 12.12 -13.78
C GLY A 169 -11.61 10.72 -14.37
N ALA A 170 -11.19 10.61 -15.61
CA ALA A 170 -10.87 9.32 -16.25
C ALA A 170 -9.66 8.63 -15.57
N VAL A 171 -8.62 9.37 -15.22
CA VAL A 171 -7.47 8.82 -14.49
C VAL A 171 -7.86 8.38 -13.08
N LEU A 172 -8.73 9.14 -12.39
CA LEU A 172 -9.28 8.71 -11.10
C LEU A 172 -10.11 7.42 -11.25
N ALA A 173 -10.89 7.28 -12.33
CA ALA A 173 -11.62 6.04 -12.61
C ALA A 173 -10.69 4.85 -12.78
N VAL A 174 -9.57 5.02 -13.49
CA VAL A 174 -8.54 3.95 -13.60
C VAL A 174 -8.04 3.53 -12.22
N GLY A 175 -7.75 4.49 -11.32
CA GLY A 175 -7.37 4.19 -9.95
C GLY A 175 -8.40 3.34 -9.21
N VAL A 176 -9.68 3.72 -9.28
CA VAL A 176 -10.80 2.98 -8.66
C VAL A 176 -10.97 1.60 -9.26
N LEU A 177 -10.81 1.44 -10.59
CA LEU A 177 -10.87 0.15 -11.28
C LEU A 177 -9.66 -0.75 -10.98
N CYS A 178 -8.52 -0.19 -10.59
CA CYS A 178 -7.40 -0.96 -10.06
C CYS A 178 -7.65 -1.39 -8.60
N TYR A 179 -8.17 -0.48 -7.78
CA TYR A 179 -8.45 -0.77 -6.37
C TYR A 179 -9.45 0.24 -5.77
N GLU A 180 -10.62 -0.25 -5.41
CA GLU A 180 -11.75 0.57 -4.95
C GLU A 180 -11.48 1.36 -3.66
N ALA A 181 -10.51 0.96 -2.85
CA ALA A 181 -10.16 1.65 -1.60
C ALA A 181 -9.69 3.11 -1.82
N VAL A 182 -9.29 3.47 -3.02
CA VAL A 182 -8.95 4.88 -3.33
C VAL A 182 -10.18 5.75 -3.60
N LEU A 183 -11.38 5.16 -3.74
CA LEU A 183 -12.63 5.87 -4.08
C LEU A 183 -12.98 7.03 -3.14
N PRO A 184 -12.97 6.89 -1.79
CA PRO A 184 -13.32 8.01 -0.92
C PRO A 184 -12.39 9.21 -1.10
N ALA A 185 -11.09 8.96 -1.24
CA ALA A 185 -10.10 10.00 -1.48
C ALA A 185 -10.25 10.62 -2.88
N ALA A 186 -10.58 9.83 -3.89
CA ALA A 186 -10.83 10.30 -5.25
C ALA A 186 -12.04 11.24 -5.30
N VAL A 187 -13.17 10.85 -4.69
CA VAL A 187 -14.40 11.66 -4.67
C VAL A 187 -14.20 12.96 -3.88
N VAL A 188 -13.69 12.85 -2.65
CA VAL A 188 -13.47 14.04 -1.81
C VAL A 188 -12.44 14.98 -2.43
N GLY A 189 -11.35 14.45 -2.97
CA GLY A 189 -10.33 15.23 -3.67
C GLY A 189 -10.89 15.92 -4.92
N ALA A 190 -11.67 15.21 -5.73
CA ALA A 190 -12.31 15.79 -6.92
C ALA A 190 -13.29 16.92 -6.59
N VAL A 191 -14.00 16.82 -5.46
CA VAL A 191 -14.88 17.88 -5.00
C VAL A 191 -14.10 19.04 -4.37
N ALA A 192 -13.16 18.75 -3.47
CA ALA A 192 -12.50 19.77 -2.65
C ALA A 192 -11.46 20.60 -3.43
N LEU A 193 -10.62 19.96 -4.27
CA LEU A 193 -9.50 20.64 -4.91
C LEU A 193 -9.91 21.79 -5.85
N PRO A 194 -10.98 21.69 -6.68
CA PRO A 194 -11.44 22.81 -7.49
C PRO A 194 -11.87 24.04 -6.67
N TRP A 195 -12.31 23.83 -5.42
CA TRP A 195 -12.70 24.92 -4.51
C TRP A 195 -11.50 25.65 -3.91
N LEU A 196 -10.34 25.06 -3.94
CA LEU A 196 -9.09 25.69 -3.48
C LEU A 196 -8.42 26.55 -4.55
N ARG A 197 -8.95 26.54 -5.79
CA ARG A 197 -8.43 27.31 -6.92
C ARG A 197 -9.38 28.45 -7.30
N ASP A 198 -8.83 29.65 -7.47
CA ASP A 198 -9.61 30.81 -7.92
C ASP A 198 -9.90 30.72 -9.43
N GLY A 199 -11.13 31.14 -9.83
CA GLY A 199 -11.50 31.39 -11.23
C GLY A 199 -12.02 30.20 -12.04
N ALA A 200 -12.03 28.97 -11.53
CA ALA A 200 -12.61 27.83 -12.26
C ALA A 200 -14.11 27.67 -12.02
N PRO A 201 -14.89 27.18 -12.99
CA PRO A 201 -16.27 26.77 -12.75
C PRO A 201 -16.30 25.50 -11.88
N ARG A 202 -16.21 25.68 -10.58
CA ARG A 202 -15.94 24.67 -9.53
C ARG A 202 -16.87 23.48 -9.62
N TRP A 203 -18.16 23.69 -9.90
CA TRP A 203 -19.13 22.61 -10.01
C TRP A 203 -18.89 21.71 -11.23
N ARG A 204 -18.40 22.27 -12.37
CA ARG A 204 -18.07 21.51 -13.57
C ARG A 204 -16.83 20.62 -13.34
N ALA A 205 -15.81 21.22 -12.74
CA ALA A 205 -14.60 20.48 -12.40
C ALA A 205 -14.90 19.31 -11.42
N ALA A 206 -15.74 19.57 -10.40
CA ALA A 206 -16.20 18.55 -9.48
C ALA A 206 -17.05 17.48 -10.18
N ALA A 207 -17.99 17.88 -11.06
CA ALA A 207 -18.83 16.94 -11.79
C ALA A 207 -18.02 16.01 -12.70
N PHE A 208 -17.07 16.54 -13.47
CA PHE A 208 -16.17 15.72 -14.29
C PHE A 208 -15.25 14.85 -13.43
N GLY A 209 -14.68 15.42 -12.36
CA GLY A 209 -13.80 14.71 -11.45
C GLY A 209 -14.47 13.53 -10.74
N VAL A 210 -15.74 13.68 -10.33
CA VAL A 210 -16.53 12.62 -9.67
C VAL A 210 -17.15 11.65 -10.68
N GLY A 211 -17.46 12.11 -11.89
CA GLY A 211 -18.13 11.30 -12.92
C GLY A 211 -17.38 10.02 -13.25
N GLY A 212 -16.06 10.10 -13.41
CA GLY A 212 -15.22 8.93 -13.67
C GLY A 212 -15.25 7.90 -12.53
N PRO A 213 -14.89 8.27 -11.29
CA PRO A 213 -15.01 7.39 -10.12
C PRO A 213 -16.42 6.80 -9.93
N ALA A 214 -17.48 7.59 -10.17
CA ALA A 214 -18.85 7.09 -10.06
C ALA A 214 -19.14 5.99 -11.09
N LEU A 215 -18.74 6.17 -12.36
CA LEU A 215 -18.87 5.13 -13.38
C LEU A 215 -18.08 3.87 -13.05
N ALA A 216 -16.84 4.03 -12.55
CA ALA A 216 -16.01 2.92 -12.10
C ALA A 216 -16.68 2.16 -10.94
N THR A 217 -17.26 2.89 -9.98
CA THR A 217 -17.99 2.28 -8.85
C THR A 217 -19.22 1.50 -9.32
N LEU A 218 -20.00 2.05 -10.27
CA LEU A 218 -21.15 1.35 -10.86
C LEU A 218 -20.72 0.07 -11.55
N TRP A 219 -19.57 0.08 -12.24
CA TRP A 219 -19.01 -1.14 -12.83
C TRP A 219 -18.69 -2.17 -11.75
N ILE A 220 -17.96 -1.80 -10.71
CA ILE A 220 -17.60 -2.70 -9.61
C ILE A 220 -18.84 -3.28 -8.97
N LEU A 221 -19.84 -2.45 -8.64
CA LEU A 221 -21.10 -2.92 -8.02
C LEU A 221 -21.89 -3.87 -8.93
N ALA A 222 -21.87 -3.67 -10.25
CA ALA A 222 -22.55 -4.54 -11.20
C ALA A 222 -21.88 -5.93 -11.31
N HIS A 223 -20.61 -6.06 -10.95
CA HIS A 223 -19.83 -7.30 -11.04
C HIS A 223 -19.42 -7.82 -9.66
N TRP A 224 -19.93 -7.21 -8.58
CA TRP A 224 -19.60 -7.60 -7.20
C TRP A 224 -20.10 -9.01 -6.89
N HIS A 225 -19.21 -9.83 -6.36
CA HIS A 225 -19.52 -11.16 -5.87
C HIS A 225 -19.40 -11.17 -4.33
N ASP A 226 -20.40 -11.72 -3.67
CA ASP A 226 -20.71 -11.52 -2.24
C ASP A 226 -19.82 -12.33 -1.25
N ASP A 227 -18.60 -12.67 -1.60
CA ASP A 227 -17.72 -13.54 -0.79
C ASP A 227 -16.97 -12.80 0.33
N LYS A 228 -17.22 -11.49 0.52
CA LYS A 228 -16.45 -10.69 1.49
C LYS A 228 -17.23 -10.48 2.78
N GLN A 229 -16.72 -11.04 3.87
CA GLN A 229 -17.26 -10.81 5.21
C GLN A 229 -17.01 -9.37 5.67
N ALA A 230 -18.03 -8.71 6.24
CA ALA A 230 -17.91 -7.37 6.78
C ALA A 230 -17.29 -7.42 8.19
N GLY A 231 -16.22 -6.67 8.41
CA GLY A 231 -15.63 -6.41 9.72
C GLY A 231 -16.40 -5.35 10.53
N GLY A 232 -15.98 -5.06 11.74
CA GLY A 232 -16.62 -4.09 12.64
C GLY A 232 -15.97 -2.70 12.59
N LEU A 233 -16.72 -1.66 13.06
CA LEU A 233 -16.21 -0.30 13.21
C LEU A 233 -15.02 -0.15 14.19
N THR A 234 -14.73 -1.19 14.98
CA THR A 234 -13.61 -1.24 15.92
C THR A 234 -12.25 -1.12 15.21
N ASP A 235 -12.19 -1.47 13.92
CA ASP A 235 -10.92 -1.53 13.18
C ASP A 235 -10.46 -0.14 12.70
N LEU A 236 -11.36 0.85 12.65
CA LEU A 236 -11.01 2.21 12.21
C LEU A 236 -9.92 2.85 13.09
N SER A 237 -9.96 2.63 14.40
CA SER A 237 -8.93 3.13 15.33
C SER A 237 -7.58 2.47 15.12
N GLN A 238 -7.56 1.19 14.76
CA GLN A 238 -6.36 0.44 14.44
C GLN A 238 -5.74 0.92 13.12
N VAL A 239 -6.55 1.17 12.08
CA VAL A 239 -6.07 1.73 10.80
C VAL A 239 -5.40 3.09 11.00
N VAL A 240 -6.06 3.99 11.74
CA VAL A 240 -5.50 5.34 12.01
C VAL A 240 -4.27 5.24 12.93
N GLY A 241 -4.34 4.46 14.00
CA GLY A 241 -3.23 4.26 14.94
C GLY A 241 -2.02 3.59 14.29
N GLY A 242 -2.25 2.56 13.48
CA GLY A 242 -1.19 1.86 12.74
C GLY A 242 -0.39 2.77 11.82
N ASN A 243 -1.03 3.76 11.20
CA ASN A 243 -0.34 4.72 10.34
C ASN A 243 0.40 5.84 11.09
N LEU A 244 0.05 6.10 12.36
CA LEU A 244 0.63 7.19 13.14
C LEU A 244 1.72 6.76 14.12
N GLY A 245 1.75 5.49 14.52
CA GLY A 245 2.72 5.00 15.48
C GLY A 245 3.17 3.57 15.19
N TRP A 246 2.29 2.60 15.37
CA TRP A 246 2.63 1.16 15.28
C TRP A 246 3.06 0.72 13.87
N GLY A 247 2.59 1.41 12.82
CA GLY A 247 3.04 1.18 11.46
C GLY A 247 4.38 1.83 11.12
N ILE A 248 4.92 2.72 11.97
CA ILE A 248 6.16 3.47 11.72
C ILE A 248 7.34 2.86 12.45
N ALA A 249 7.15 2.36 13.66
CA ALA A 249 8.21 1.79 14.47
C ALA A 249 7.90 0.32 14.81
N PRO A 250 8.91 -0.49 15.17
CA PRO A 250 8.70 -1.78 15.82
C PRO A 250 7.82 -1.59 17.06
N ASP A 251 7.09 -2.65 17.43
CA ASP A 251 6.25 -2.63 18.62
C ASP A 251 7.03 -2.18 19.87
N GLY A 252 6.38 -1.38 20.72
CA GLY A 252 6.93 -0.93 21.97
C GLY A 252 6.91 0.59 22.20
N VAL A 253 7.71 1.06 23.15
CA VAL A 253 7.73 2.44 23.65
C VAL A 253 7.91 3.48 22.54
N LEU A 254 8.71 3.18 21.50
CA LEU A 254 8.94 4.13 20.41
C LEU A 254 7.69 4.34 19.55
N ALA A 255 6.92 3.27 19.28
CA ALA A 255 5.66 3.35 18.56
C ALA A 255 4.64 4.20 19.34
N ASP A 256 4.54 4.00 20.66
CA ASP A 256 3.65 4.76 21.53
C ASP A 256 4.07 6.25 21.61
N VAL A 257 5.36 6.52 21.68
CA VAL A 257 5.90 7.90 21.66
C VAL A 257 5.56 8.59 20.33
N LEU A 258 5.73 7.92 19.20
CA LEU A 258 5.38 8.47 17.89
C LEU A 258 3.88 8.73 17.78
N ALA A 259 3.04 7.79 18.20
CA ALA A 259 1.59 7.97 18.22
C ALA A 259 1.18 9.15 19.10
N LEU A 260 1.77 9.28 20.29
CA LEU A 260 1.51 10.40 21.20
C LEU A 260 1.94 11.74 20.59
N VAL A 261 3.13 11.82 19.98
CA VAL A 261 3.61 13.03 19.29
C VAL A 261 2.66 13.43 18.16
N ALA A 262 2.18 12.46 17.37
CA ALA A 262 1.21 12.70 16.31
C ALA A 262 -0.12 13.25 16.87
N LEU A 263 -0.66 12.62 17.92
CA LEU A 263 -1.91 13.05 18.57
C LEU A 263 -1.79 14.47 19.17
N VAL A 264 -0.69 14.76 19.86
CA VAL A 264 -0.42 16.09 20.42
C VAL A 264 -0.29 17.11 19.26
N GLY A 265 0.43 16.78 18.18
CA GLY A 265 0.56 17.64 17.02
C GLY A 265 -0.79 17.94 16.36
N ILE A 266 -1.66 16.95 16.21
CA ILE A 266 -3.03 17.11 15.73
C ILE A 266 -3.84 18.02 16.67
N ALA A 267 -3.82 17.77 17.97
CA ALA A 267 -4.52 18.58 18.97
C ALA A 267 -4.06 20.04 18.95
N VAL A 268 -2.74 20.28 18.83
CA VAL A 268 -2.18 21.64 18.70
C VAL A 268 -2.65 22.31 17.41
N ALA A 269 -2.66 21.61 16.28
CA ALA A 269 -3.12 22.16 15.00
C ALA A 269 -4.61 22.54 15.08
N VAL A 270 -5.45 21.66 15.61
CA VAL A 270 -6.90 21.90 15.80
C VAL A 270 -7.13 23.06 16.77
N GLY A 271 -6.42 23.06 17.92
CA GLY A 271 -6.53 24.12 18.93
C GLY A 271 -6.13 25.48 18.37
N ARG A 272 -5.04 25.59 17.63
CA ARG A 272 -4.64 26.82 16.95
C ARG A 272 -5.69 27.32 15.98
N LEU A 273 -6.23 26.44 15.14
CA LEU A 273 -7.29 26.82 14.19
C LEU A 273 -8.56 27.27 14.89
N ALA A 274 -8.95 26.64 15.99
CA ALA A 274 -10.09 27.06 16.80
C ALA A 274 -9.89 28.46 17.40
N LEU A 275 -8.68 28.74 17.90
CA LEU A 275 -8.31 30.03 18.48
C LEU A 275 -8.14 31.12 17.40
N GLU A 276 -7.60 30.79 16.24
CA GLU A 276 -7.35 31.73 15.13
C GLU A 276 -8.56 32.03 14.27
N ARG A 277 -9.69 31.29 14.44
CA ARG A 277 -10.99 31.66 13.88
C ARG A 277 -11.39 33.12 14.24
N THR A 278 -10.82 33.65 15.34
CA THR A 278 -10.95 35.01 15.77
C THR A 278 -9.85 35.97 15.31
N ARG A 279 -8.70 35.49 14.84
CA ARG A 279 -7.49 36.33 14.63
C ARG A 279 -6.60 36.01 13.41
N ARG A 280 -7.05 35.46 12.31
CA ARG A 280 -6.28 35.30 11.05
C ARG A 280 -5.48 34.00 10.85
N ARG A 281 -5.79 33.34 9.73
CA ARG A 281 -5.06 32.45 8.81
C ARG A 281 -4.21 31.35 9.46
N ALA A 282 -4.72 30.11 9.37
CA ALA A 282 -3.93 28.90 9.59
C ALA A 282 -2.63 28.92 8.77
N GLY A 283 -1.52 28.58 9.39
CA GLY A 283 -0.27 28.39 8.68
C GLY A 283 -0.26 27.12 7.83
N PRO A 284 0.71 27.00 6.88
CA PRO A 284 0.79 25.80 6.03
C PRO A 284 0.95 24.51 6.83
N GLY A 285 1.65 24.52 7.97
CA GLY A 285 1.82 23.33 8.81
C GLY A 285 0.50 22.81 9.39
N GLU A 286 -0.29 23.71 9.99
CA GLU A 286 -1.59 23.39 10.56
C GLU A 286 -2.57 22.88 9.47
N ALA A 287 -2.54 23.51 8.28
CA ALA A 287 -3.35 23.07 7.15
C ALA A 287 -2.95 21.67 6.67
N MET A 288 -1.65 21.38 6.60
CA MET A 288 -1.14 20.04 6.22
C MET A 288 -1.58 18.97 7.21
N VAL A 289 -1.50 19.24 8.52
CA VAL A 289 -1.98 18.29 9.55
C VAL A 289 -3.46 17.97 9.35
N LEU A 290 -4.30 18.98 9.16
CA LEU A 290 -5.75 18.75 8.97
C LEU A 290 -6.09 18.00 7.69
N VAL A 291 -5.47 18.40 6.57
CA VAL A 291 -5.64 17.67 5.30
C VAL A 291 -5.14 16.24 5.47
N GLY A 292 -4.02 16.06 6.16
CA GLY A 292 -3.46 14.74 6.46
C GLY A 292 -4.40 13.86 7.26
N VAL A 293 -5.06 14.41 8.30
CA VAL A 293 -6.09 13.70 9.07
C VAL A 293 -7.26 13.29 8.18
N VAL A 294 -7.77 14.20 7.35
CA VAL A 294 -8.86 13.89 6.42
C VAL A 294 -8.46 12.78 5.45
N VAL A 295 -7.26 12.85 4.86
CA VAL A 295 -6.76 11.83 3.93
C VAL A 295 -6.57 10.49 4.63
N ALA A 296 -6.02 10.48 5.85
CA ALA A 296 -5.84 9.26 6.63
C ALA A 296 -7.19 8.57 6.93
N VAL A 297 -8.18 9.36 7.37
CA VAL A 297 -9.53 8.84 7.63
C VAL A 297 -10.20 8.32 6.35
N LEU A 298 -10.11 9.06 5.24
CA LEU A 298 -10.68 8.63 3.96
C LEU A 298 -10.03 7.33 3.46
N GLY A 299 -8.74 7.15 3.70
CA GLY A 299 -8.04 5.91 3.39
C GLY A 299 -8.46 4.74 4.26
N ALA A 300 -8.91 5.01 5.49
CA ALA A 300 -9.35 3.98 6.43
C ALA A 300 -10.82 3.56 6.23
N VAL A 301 -11.67 4.46 5.71
CA VAL A 301 -13.12 4.21 5.55
C VAL A 301 -13.45 2.90 4.81
N PRO A 302 -12.81 2.53 3.69
CA PRO A 302 -13.14 1.28 3.00
C PRO A 302 -12.90 0.04 3.84
N PHE A 303 -11.99 0.11 4.80
CA PHE A 303 -11.57 -1.01 5.65
C PHE A 303 -12.26 -1.03 7.02
N ALA A 304 -13.07 -0.02 7.35
CA ALA A 304 -13.90 -0.01 8.55
C ALA A 304 -14.89 -1.18 8.60
N PHE A 305 -15.11 -1.84 7.46
CA PHE A 305 -16.03 -2.98 7.30
C PHE A 305 -15.31 -4.29 7.00
N TYR A 306 -13.97 -4.31 7.02
CA TYR A 306 -13.16 -5.50 6.78
C TYR A 306 -12.25 -5.77 7.97
N PHE A 307 -11.83 -7.04 8.12
CA PHE A 307 -10.75 -7.39 9.02
C PHE A 307 -9.49 -6.59 8.65
N TYR A 308 -8.91 -5.90 9.62
CA TYR A 308 -7.73 -5.07 9.43
C TYR A 308 -6.54 -5.68 10.17
N ALA A 309 -5.48 -5.96 9.43
CA ALA A 309 -4.18 -6.27 9.97
C ALA A 309 -3.20 -5.14 9.59
N PRO A 310 -2.60 -4.44 10.57
CA PRO A 310 -1.77 -3.26 10.29
C PRO A 310 -0.39 -3.59 9.69
N LEU A 311 0.02 -4.85 9.72
CA LEU A 311 1.35 -5.32 9.36
C LEU A 311 1.31 -6.42 8.29
N GLY A 312 2.44 -6.69 7.67
CA GLY A 312 2.59 -7.71 6.65
C GLY A 312 1.73 -7.46 5.42
N ALA A 313 1.04 -8.48 4.94
CA ALA A 313 0.12 -8.36 3.80
C ALA A 313 -1.03 -7.37 4.06
N GLY A 314 -1.42 -7.18 5.33
CA GLY A 314 -2.45 -6.24 5.74
C GLY A 314 -2.04 -4.77 5.61
N ASP A 315 -0.76 -4.43 5.53
CA ASP A 315 -0.32 -3.03 5.41
C ASP A 315 -0.72 -2.39 4.06
N ARG A 316 -1.13 -3.19 3.05
CA ARG A 316 -1.76 -2.73 1.81
C ARG A 316 -2.98 -1.84 2.05
N PHE A 317 -3.67 -2.02 3.17
CA PHE A 317 -4.83 -1.21 3.56
C PHE A 317 -4.45 0.22 3.93
N ASN A 318 -3.19 0.47 4.22
CA ASN A 318 -2.66 1.78 4.56
C ASN A 318 -2.37 2.67 3.33
N VAL A 319 -2.61 2.22 2.12
CA VAL A 319 -2.20 2.85 0.86
C VAL A 319 -2.49 4.36 0.80
N VAL A 320 -3.71 4.79 1.10
CA VAL A 320 -4.11 6.19 1.12
C VAL A 320 -3.79 6.84 2.46
N SER A 321 -3.98 6.10 3.56
CA SER A 321 -3.73 6.60 4.92
C SER A 321 -2.27 6.97 5.14
N ALA A 322 -1.31 6.28 4.51
CA ALA A 322 0.12 6.60 4.55
C ALA A 322 0.42 7.99 3.94
N VAL A 323 -0.30 8.41 2.90
CA VAL A 323 -0.20 9.78 2.37
C VAL A 323 -0.68 10.79 3.41
N GLY A 324 -1.78 10.49 4.09
CA GLY A 324 -2.29 11.30 5.21
C GLY A 324 -1.27 11.41 6.34
N ALA A 325 -0.67 10.28 6.75
CA ALA A 325 0.38 10.26 7.77
C ALA A 325 1.60 11.10 7.38
N ALA A 326 2.06 11.02 6.13
CA ALA A 326 3.16 11.85 5.64
C ALA A 326 2.85 13.35 5.71
N LEU A 327 1.61 13.76 5.39
CA LEU A 327 1.17 15.15 5.52
C LEU A 327 1.12 15.58 7.00
N ILE A 328 0.63 14.73 7.90
CA ILE A 328 0.59 15.01 9.35
C ILE A 328 2.02 15.23 9.87
N TRP A 329 2.92 14.29 9.64
CA TRP A 329 4.29 14.38 10.14
C TRP A 329 5.04 15.59 9.59
N THR A 330 4.91 15.87 8.29
CA THR A 330 5.52 17.05 7.69
C THR A 330 4.92 18.34 8.24
N GLY A 331 3.59 18.37 8.46
CA GLY A 331 2.92 19.51 9.07
C GLY A 331 3.35 19.77 10.51
N ILE A 332 3.51 18.70 11.32
CA ILE A 332 4.06 18.78 12.68
C ILE A 332 5.50 19.33 12.65
N GLY A 333 6.33 18.80 11.75
CA GLY A 333 7.70 19.28 11.55
C GLY A 333 7.73 20.78 11.18
N ALA A 334 6.84 21.22 10.29
CA ALA A 334 6.72 22.63 9.90
C ALA A 334 6.27 23.53 11.06
N MET A 335 5.37 23.06 11.94
CA MET A 335 4.98 23.78 13.13
C MET A 335 6.12 23.85 14.15
N ALA A 336 6.80 22.73 14.39
CA ALA A 336 7.95 22.66 15.28
C ALA A 336 9.10 23.56 14.82
N TRP A 337 9.39 23.61 13.51
CA TRP A 337 10.41 24.47 12.91
C TRP A 337 10.19 25.96 13.20
N ARG A 338 8.94 26.43 13.24
CA ARG A 338 8.59 27.81 13.61
C ARG A 338 8.82 28.13 15.06
N VAL A 339 8.78 27.13 15.94
CA VAL A 339 9.03 27.29 17.37
C VAL A 339 10.53 27.22 17.64
N ARG A 340 11.14 26.11 17.22
CA ARG A 340 12.60 25.89 17.33
C ARG A 340 13.01 24.88 16.24
N ARG A 341 14.06 25.20 15.50
CA ARG A 341 14.62 24.33 14.46
C ARG A 341 15.05 22.98 15.02
N GLU A 342 15.61 22.97 16.22
CA GLU A 342 16.10 21.77 16.91
C GLU A 342 14.99 20.76 17.18
N LEU A 343 13.77 21.22 17.48
CA LEU A 343 12.61 20.34 17.68
C LEU A 343 12.20 19.65 16.37
N ALA A 344 12.22 20.36 15.26
CA ALA A 344 11.90 19.75 13.97
C ALA A 344 12.96 18.73 13.54
N LEU A 345 14.24 19.04 13.76
CA LEU A 345 15.34 18.11 13.48
C LEU A 345 15.30 16.88 14.39
N ALA A 346 15.00 17.06 15.67
CA ALA A 346 14.82 15.95 16.61
C ALA A 346 13.63 15.06 16.20
N GLY A 347 12.50 15.65 15.80
CA GLY A 347 11.35 14.91 15.29
C GLY A 347 11.66 14.14 14.00
N ALA A 348 12.40 14.74 13.08
CA ALA A 348 12.84 14.07 11.85
C ALA A 348 13.80 12.90 12.16
N ALA A 349 14.76 13.12 13.08
CA ALA A 349 15.65 12.05 13.53
C ALA A 349 14.89 10.90 14.20
N LEU A 350 13.89 11.21 15.04
CA LEU A 350 13.03 10.21 15.67
C LEU A 350 12.25 9.37 14.64
N LEU A 351 11.72 10.01 13.60
CA LEU A 351 11.06 9.29 12.50
C LEU A 351 12.02 8.36 11.77
N VAL A 352 13.23 8.81 11.46
CA VAL A 352 14.24 7.99 10.78
C VAL A 352 14.67 6.81 11.66
N VAL A 353 14.90 7.05 12.95
CA VAL A 353 15.27 6.01 13.91
C VAL A 353 14.14 4.98 14.10
N GLY A 354 12.88 5.41 14.05
CA GLY A 354 11.74 4.49 14.09
C GLY A 354 11.53 3.73 12.78
N ALA A 355 11.47 4.46 11.69
CA ALA A 355 11.14 3.90 10.38
C ALA A 355 12.25 2.98 9.81
N GLY A 356 13.52 3.29 10.05
CA GLY A 356 14.63 2.51 9.52
C GLY A 356 14.63 1.05 9.99
N PRO A 357 14.69 0.78 11.31
CA PRO A 357 14.59 -0.57 11.84
C PRO A 357 13.31 -1.30 11.43
N ALA A 358 12.17 -0.60 11.46
CA ALA A 358 10.91 -1.20 11.07
C ALA A 358 10.89 -1.63 9.58
N ARG A 359 11.48 -0.82 8.67
CA ARG A 359 11.65 -1.21 7.27
C ARG A 359 12.59 -2.40 7.12
N TRP A 360 13.70 -2.38 7.84
CA TRP A 360 14.66 -3.47 7.83
C TRP A 360 14.00 -4.79 8.24
N GLU A 361 13.32 -4.80 9.37
CA GLU A 361 12.61 -5.97 9.89
C GLU A 361 11.53 -6.49 8.93
N ARG A 362 10.76 -5.58 8.32
CA ARG A 362 9.75 -5.97 7.33
C ARG A 362 10.38 -6.52 6.05
N ALA A 363 11.46 -5.91 5.55
CA ALA A 363 12.18 -6.42 4.39
C ALA A 363 12.71 -7.83 4.65
N ASP A 364 13.27 -8.08 5.83
CA ASP A 364 13.76 -9.38 6.26
C ASP A 364 12.62 -10.43 6.31
N ARG A 365 11.46 -10.09 6.88
CA ARG A 365 10.29 -10.99 6.95
C ARG A 365 9.76 -11.37 5.56
N TRP A 366 9.59 -10.41 4.68
CA TRP A 366 9.15 -10.67 3.32
C TRP A 366 10.16 -11.53 2.55
N SER A 367 11.45 -11.28 2.72
CA SER A 367 12.52 -12.08 2.12
C SER A 367 12.50 -13.51 2.64
N ARG A 368 12.39 -13.71 3.97
CA ARG A 368 12.30 -15.03 4.58
C ARG A 368 11.08 -15.80 4.08
N ALA A 369 9.91 -15.18 4.03
CA ALA A 369 8.71 -15.84 3.51
C ALA A 369 8.88 -16.29 2.05
N GLY A 370 9.52 -15.48 1.20
CA GLY A 370 9.85 -15.87 -0.18
C GLY A 370 10.87 -17.02 -0.25
N ALA A 371 11.89 -17.00 0.61
CA ALA A 371 12.88 -18.08 0.70
C ALA A 371 12.26 -19.39 1.21
N ASP A 372 11.39 -19.31 2.21
CA ASP A 372 10.67 -20.47 2.74
C ASP A 372 9.72 -21.08 1.69
N ALA A 373 9.02 -20.25 0.91
CA ALA A 373 8.21 -20.73 -0.20
C ALA A 373 9.03 -21.54 -1.20
N LEU A 374 10.21 -21.05 -1.58
CA LEU A 374 11.10 -21.74 -2.49
C LEU A 374 11.68 -23.02 -1.86
N ALA A 375 12.08 -22.98 -0.59
CA ALA A 375 12.60 -24.17 0.12
C ALA A 375 11.54 -25.28 0.20
N ILE A 376 10.28 -24.94 0.44
CA ILE A 376 9.17 -25.90 0.43
C ILE A 376 8.99 -26.49 -0.97
N LEU A 377 8.99 -25.67 -2.02
CA LEU A 377 8.86 -26.15 -3.39
C LEU A 377 10.04 -27.02 -3.82
N ASP A 378 11.28 -26.68 -3.44
CA ASP A 378 12.47 -27.47 -3.70
C ASP A 378 12.39 -28.82 -2.98
N ALA A 379 11.91 -28.86 -1.73
CA ALA A 379 11.71 -30.11 -0.99
C ALA A 379 10.61 -30.98 -1.62
N ILE A 380 9.54 -30.39 -2.15
CA ILE A 380 8.51 -31.10 -2.92
C ILE A 380 9.12 -31.70 -4.18
N ALA A 381 9.87 -30.93 -4.95
CA ALA A 381 10.53 -31.39 -6.18
C ALA A 381 11.56 -32.51 -5.90
N ALA A 382 12.28 -32.39 -4.80
CA ALA A 382 13.27 -33.45 -4.40
C ALA A 382 12.58 -34.74 -3.99
N ARG A 383 11.45 -34.65 -3.29
CA ARG A 383 10.70 -35.85 -2.83
C ARG A 383 9.89 -36.49 -3.95
N TRP A 384 9.30 -35.69 -4.80
CA TRP A 384 8.50 -36.12 -5.95
C TRP A 384 9.01 -35.42 -7.21
N PRO A 385 10.01 -35.99 -7.91
CA PRO A 385 10.60 -35.41 -9.14
C PRO A 385 9.61 -35.26 -10.29
N GLU A 386 8.52 -36.04 -10.26
CA GLU A 386 7.37 -35.97 -11.17
C GLU A 386 6.08 -35.70 -10.36
N PRO A 387 5.06 -35.10 -10.96
CA PRO A 387 3.81 -34.86 -10.24
C PRO A 387 3.23 -36.20 -9.75
N PRO A 388 3.00 -36.37 -8.42
CA PRO A 388 2.46 -37.60 -7.89
C PRO A 388 1.00 -37.80 -8.28
N ASP A 389 0.57 -39.06 -8.32
CA ASP A 389 -0.80 -39.49 -8.57
C ASP A 389 -1.67 -39.53 -7.28
N HIS A 390 -1.11 -39.11 -6.16
CA HIS A 390 -1.75 -39.03 -4.86
C HIS A 390 -1.64 -37.61 -4.29
N PRO A 391 -2.46 -37.23 -3.29
CA PRO A 391 -2.35 -35.92 -2.63
C PRO A 391 -1.00 -35.71 -1.95
N ILE A 392 -0.45 -34.51 -2.04
CA ILE A 392 0.69 -34.04 -1.25
C ILE A 392 0.13 -33.42 0.03
N VAL A 393 0.50 -33.95 1.19
CA VAL A 393 0.09 -33.46 2.51
C VAL A 393 1.21 -32.63 3.11
N LEU A 394 0.98 -31.33 3.27
CA LEU A 394 1.93 -30.40 3.85
C LEU A 394 1.44 -29.98 5.24
N GLY A 395 2.33 -29.99 6.20
CA GLY A 395 1.96 -29.60 7.57
C GLY A 395 3.15 -29.69 8.53
N PRO A 396 2.87 -29.62 9.86
CA PRO A 396 1.53 -29.50 10.46
C PRO A 396 0.99 -28.07 10.54
N ARG A 397 1.72 -27.04 10.16
CA ARG A 397 1.26 -25.65 10.27
C ARG A 397 1.76 -24.82 9.11
N PRO A 398 0.95 -23.90 8.55
CA PRO A 398 1.48 -22.86 7.70
C PRO A 398 2.37 -21.96 8.54
N VAL A 399 3.53 -21.63 8.01
CA VAL A 399 4.47 -20.75 8.67
C VAL A 399 4.15 -19.33 8.29
N GLN A 400 3.80 -18.51 9.27
CA GLN A 400 3.60 -17.08 9.05
C GLN A 400 4.09 -16.27 10.25
N GLU A 401 4.55 -15.07 9.96
CA GLU A 401 4.92 -14.08 10.95
C GLU A 401 4.30 -12.74 10.58
N GLN A 402 3.49 -12.16 11.48
CA GLN A 402 2.85 -10.86 11.30
C GLN A 402 2.11 -10.72 9.94
N ASN A 403 1.30 -11.69 9.57
CA ASN A 403 0.57 -11.76 8.30
C ASN A 403 1.47 -11.77 7.04
N VAL A 404 2.72 -12.17 7.17
CA VAL A 404 3.58 -12.55 6.05
C VAL A 404 3.81 -14.04 6.14
N ALA A 405 3.36 -14.77 5.14
CA ALA A 405 3.50 -16.23 5.06
C ALA A 405 4.06 -16.62 3.71
N ALA A 406 4.76 -17.75 3.67
CA ALA A 406 5.13 -18.39 2.40
C ALA A 406 3.86 -18.70 1.59
N PHE A 407 2.90 -19.33 2.24
CA PHE A 407 1.58 -19.68 1.72
C PHE A 407 0.51 -19.38 2.77
N LEU A 408 -0.56 -18.70 2.38
CA LEU A 408 -1.65 -18.35 3.29
C LEU A 408 -2.65 -19.51 3.47
N ASP A 409 -2.95 -20.20 2.38
CA ASP A 409 -3.98 -21.23 2.33
C ASP A 409 -3.63 -22.36 1.34
N GLN A 410 -4.49 -23.36 1.30
CA GLN A 410 -4.35 -24.51 0.42
C GLN A 410 -4.35 -24.12 -1.07
N SER A 411 -5.04 -23.06 -1.46
CA SER A 411 -5.10 -22.64 -2.87
C SER A 411 -3.75 -22.07 -3.33
N ASN A 412 -3.08 -21.30 -2.49
CA ASN A 412 -1.76 -20.74 -2.78
C ASN A 412 -0.71 -21.86 -2.97
N VAL A 413 -0.71 -22.84 -2.06
CA VAL A 413 0.23 -23.97 -2.17
C VAL A 413 -0.06 -24.83 -3.39
N ARG A 414 -1.32 -25.16 -3.63
CA ARG A 414 -1.71 -25.96 -4.79
C ARG A 414 -1.26 -25.30 -6.09
N THR A 415 -1.50 -23.99 -6.24
CA THR A 415 -1.11 -23.27 -7.45
C THR A 415 0.42 -23.10 -7.55
N ALA A 416 1.14 -22.98 -6.45
CA ALA A 416 2.60 -23.01 -6.45
C ALA A 416 3.14 -24.34 -6.95
N VAL A 417 2.55 -25.46 -6.51
CA VAL A 417 2.91 -26.82 -6.97
C VAL A 417 2.51 -27.04 -8.44
N GLN A 418 1.37 -26.49 -8.88
CA GLN A 418 1.01 -26.47 -10.30
C GLN A 418 2.05 -25.71 -11.14
N HIS A 419 2.53 -24.57 -10.62
CA HIS A 419 3.62 -23.82 -11.26
C HIS A 419 4.91 -24.65 -11.35
N LEU A 420 5.28 -25.33 -10.26
CA LEU A 420 6.48 -26.17 -10.18
C LEU A 420 6.50 -27.25 -11.28
N TYR A 421 5.39 -27.94 -11.48
CA TYR A 421 5.29 -29.04 -12.45
C TYR A 421 4.76 -28.64 -13.83
N GLY A 422 4.21 -27.43 -13.98
CA GLY A 422 3.59 -26.98 -15.22
C GLY A 422 2.30 -27.73 -15.59
N VAL A 423 1.63 -28.36 -14.61
CA VAL A 423 0.44 -29.19 -14.84
C VAL A 423 -0.68 -28.83 -13.87
N SER A 424 -1.93 -28.99 -14.32
CA SER A 424 -3.12 -28.92 -13.46
C SER A 424 -3.40 -30.27 -12.82
N GLY A 425 -4.11 -30.26 -11.68
CA GLY A 425 -4.66 -31.47 -11.08
C GLY A 425 -3.80 -32.11 -9.99
N VAL A 426 -2.62 -31.56 -9.67
CA VAL A 426 -1.91 -31.98 -8.45
C VAL A 426 -2.73 -31.57 -7.24
N GLU A 427 -3.11 -32.56 -6.45
CA GLU A 427 -3.84 -32.30 -5.21
C GLU A 427 -2.85 -32.00 -4.08
N VAL A 428 -3.07 -30.89 -3.37
CA VAL A 428 -2.26 -30.51 -2.21
C VAL A 428 -3.20 -30.26 -1.05
N VAL A 429 -2.89 -30.83 0.10
CA VAL A 429 -3.66 -30.66 1.34
C VAL A 429 -2.74 -30.00 2.36
N LEU A 430 -3.14 -28.81 2.82
CA LEU A 430 -2.43 -28.11 3.89
C LEU A 430 -3.09 -28.46 5.22
N VAL A 431 -2.32 -29.03 6.16
CA VAL A 431 -2.80 -29.50 7.44
C VAL A 431 -2.23 -28.62 8.56
N PHE A 432 -3.13 -28.16 9.44
CA PHE A 432 -2.76 -27.25 10.53
C PHE A 432 -2.53 -27.95 11.87
N ASP A 433 -2.96 -29.21 11.98
CA ASP A 433 -2.93 -30.00 13.21
C ASP A 433 -2.01 -31.21 13.04
N GLN A 434 -1.15 -31.44 14.05
CA GLN A 434 -0.18 -32.51 14.07
C GLN A 434 -0.82 -33.88 13.93
N ALA A 435 -1.95 -34.14 14.62
CA ALA A 435 -2.60 -35.44 14.59
C ALA A 435 -3.16 -35.76 13.19
N ALA A 436 -3.71 -34.75 12.51
CA ALA A 436 -4.16 -34.89 11.13
C ALA A 436 -2.99 -35.11 10.17
N PHE A 437 -1.86 -34.46 10.40
CA PHE A 437 -0.63 -34.68 9.64
C PHE A 437 -0.10 -36.10 9.84
N ASP A 438 -0.02 -36.58 11.08
CA ASP A 438 0.46 -37.91 11.42
C ASP A 438 -0.47 -39.03 10.90
N ALA A 439 -1.75 -38.72 10.71
CA ALA A 439 -2.73 -39.66 10.16
C ALA A 439 -2.61 -39.87 8.64
N ALA A 440 -1.96 -38.95 7.92
CA ALA A 440 -1.73 -39.10 6.49
C ALA A 440 -0.66 -40.20 6.21
N PRO A 441 -0.70 -40.88 5.04
CA PRO A 441 0.34 -41.82 4.64
C PRO A 441 1.72 -41.15 4.60
N GLU A 442 2.77 -41.88 5.05
CA GLU A 442 4.11 -41.32 5.17
C GLU A 442 4.74 -40.93 3.82
N ASP A 443 4.39 -41.64 2.76
CA ASP A 443 4.81 -41.34 1.39
C ASP A 443 4.18 -40.09 0.79
N GLN A 444 3.08 -39.59 1.40
CA GLN A 444 2.36 -38.40 1.00
C GLN A 444 2.70 -37.16 1.84
N ARG A 445 3.40 -37.32 2.97
CA ARG A 445 3.68 -36.25 3.94
C ARG A 445 4.98 -35.50 3.64
N LEU A 446 4.96 -34.17 3.82
CA LEU A 446 6.14 -33.33 3.92
C LEU A 446 5.99 -32.37 5.09
N ASP A 447 6.87 -32.48 6.08
CA ASP A 447 6.93 -31.54 7.19
C ASP A 447 7.54 -30.20 6.73
N ILE A 448 6.73 -29.14 6.78
CA ILE A 448 7.15 -27.81 6.34
C ILE A 448 7.68 -26.95 7.47
N VAL A 449 7.46 -27.34 8.74
CA VAL A 449 7.99 -26.59 9.90
C VAL A 449 9.49 -26.67 9.97
N GLU A 450 10.06 -27.83 9.69
CA GLU A 450 11.52 -28.02 9.67
C GLU A 450 12.21 -27.26 8.52
N LEU A 451 11.46 -26.90 7.47
CA LEU A 451 11.97 -26.18 6.30
C LEU A 451 11.88 -24.66 6.44
N SER A 452 11.18 -24.19 7.47
CA SER A 452 10.87 -22.78 7.62
C SER A 452 11.82 -22.06 8.56
N SER A 453 12.21 -20.86 8.16
CA SER A 453 12.94 -19.90 8.99
C SER A 453 12.02 -18.96 9.79
N LEU A 454 10.71 -18.99 9.53
CA LEU A 454 9.70 -18.19 10.22
C LEU A 454 9.19 -18.94 11.46
N GLU A 455 8.90 -18.20 12.53
CA GLU A 455 8.30 -18.80 13.71
C GLU A 455 6.83 -19.17 13.44
N ALA A 456 6.45 -20.37 13.86
CA ALA A 456 5.04 -20.79 13.81
C ALA A 456 4.24 -19.98 14.84
N THR A 457 3.38 -19.10 14.39
CA THR A 457 2.51 -18.35 15.31
C THR A 457 1.24 -19.14 15.61
N ASP A 458 0.88 -19.23 16.90
CA ASP A 458 -0.34 -19.91 17.36
C ASP A 458 -1.65 -19.16 17.01
N GLU A 459 -1.56 -17.97 16.40
CA GLU A 459 -2.66 -17.01 16.27
C GLU A 459 -3.33 -17.00 14.88
N VAL A 460 -3.51 -18.13 14.24
CA VAL A 460 -4.50 -18.19 13.15
C VAL A 460 -5.64 -19.07 13.60
N GLU A 461 -6.59 -18.47 14.33
CA GLU A 461 -7.94 -19.03 14.32
C GLU A 461 -8.47 -18.91 12.89
N PRO A 462 -8.84 -20.04 12.25
CA PRO A 462 -9.51 -19.98 10.96
C PRO A 462 -10.89 -19.35 11.18
N THR A 463 -11.05 -18.12 10.72
CA THR A 463 -12.34 -17.44 10.64
C THR A 463 -13.03 -17.78 9.33
#